data_bf50a85154b39e6b96977c0ce56c1b2a
#
_entry.id   bf50a85154b39e6b96977c0ce56c1b2a
#
_cell.length_a   1.000
_cell.length_b   1.000
_cell.length_c   1.000
_cell.angle_alpha   90.00
_cell.angle_beta   90.00
_cell.angle_gamma   90.00
#
_symmetry.space_group_name_H-M   'P 1'
#
loop_
_entity.id
_entity.type
_entity.pdbx_description
1 polymer ?
#
loop_
_entity_poly.entity_id
_entity_poly.type
_entity_poly.pdbx_seq_one_letter_code
_entity_poly.pdbx_strand_id
1 'polypeptide(L)'
;HKPWGPFRGGKYSAFEAGTRVPFIVNWQGKTRAKESTALVSQIDMLATLARLVGVDISVKEVADSRDQLNAWLGHDEKGRDYIIGAASTLTVLTRHWKYIEPNNGGSYNPLTNTELGNDPRDQLYDMMDDRGEYDNVAGGNPLVVRFMKEILREEKAKGIGMEL
;
A
#
# COMPACT_ATOMS: atom_id res chain seq x y z
N HIS A 1 7.58 17.38 16.18
CA HIS A 1 8.04 16.06 15.85
C HIS A 1 7.16 15.47 14.74
N LYS A 2 7.77 15.08 13.60
CA LYS A 2 7.09 14.42 12.47
C LYS A 2 7.70 13.03 12.30
N PRO A 3 7.23 12.00 13.01
CA PRO A 3 7.83 10.66 12.99
C PRO A 3 7.68 9.96 11.63
N TRP A 4 6.77 10.44 10.79
CA TRP A 4 6.52 9.93 9.45
C TRP A 4 7.36 10.62 8.33
N GLY A 5 8.28 11.53 8.69
CA GLY A 5 9.17 12.20 7.72
C GLY A 5 8.41 13.09 6.73
N PRO A 6 8.66 12.94 5.43
CA PRO A 6 8.06 13.78 4.38
C PRO A 6 6.61 13.39 4.02
N PHE A 7 6.11 12.25 4.53
CA PHE A 7 4.81 11.72 4.13
C PHE A 7 3.65 12.51 4.75
N ARG A 8 2.56 12.63 4.00
CA ARG A 8 1.33 13.30 4.41
C ARG A 8 0.46 12.41 5.29
N GLY A 9 -0.37 13.02 6.14
CA GLY A 9 -1.31 12.33 7.01
C GLY A 9 -0.68 11.85 8.33
N GLY A 10 -1.02 10.67 8.76
CA GLY A 10 -0.59 10.05 10.01
C GLY A 10 -1.47 8.83 10.32
N LYS A 11 -1.43 8.32 11.52
CA LYS A 11 -2.24 7.16 11.93
C LYS A 11 -3.71 7.36 11.56
N TYR A 12 -4.32 6.33 10.94
CA TYR A 12 -5.69 6.30 10.39
C TYR A 12 -5.88 6.99 9.03
N SER A 13 -4.84 7.61 8.47
CA SER A 13 -4.92 8.29 7.18
C SER A 13 -4.83 7.31 6.01
N ALA A 14 -5.52 7.61 4.91
CA ALA A 14 -5.35 6.95 3.63
C ALA A 14 -4.03 7.37 2.92
N PHE A 15 -3.41 8.46 3.34
CA PHE A 15 -2.10 8.89 2.85
C PHE A 15 -0.95 8.00 3.37
N GLU A 16 0.22 8.10 2.74
CA GLU A 16 1.38 7.24 3.03
C GLU A 16 1.79 7.22 4.50
N ALA A 17 1.71 8.35 5.23
CA ALA A 17 2.03 8.38 6.66
C ALA A 17 1.09 7.53 7.53
N GLY A 18 -0.07 7.14 7.01
CA GLY A 18 -1.02 6.27 7.72
C GLY A 18 -0.85 4.79 7.42
N THR A 19 -0.25 4.45 6.28
CA THR A 19 -0.19 3.07 5.77
C THR A 19 1.24 2.54 5.67
N ARG A 20 2.23 3.43 5.52
CA ARG A 20 3.63 3.06 5.39
C ARG A 20 4.30 2.81 6.73
N VAL A 21 5.02 1.71 6.84
CA VAL A 21 5.82 1.36 8.03
C VAL A 21 7.25 1.00 7.60
N PRO A 22 8.27 1.25 8.44
CA PRO A 22 9.61 0.74 8.20
C PRO A 22 9.61 -0.79 8.14
N PHE A 23 10.27 -1.36 7.13
CA PHE A 23 10.47 -2.79 6.99
C PHE A 23 11.95 -3.06 6.75
N ILE A 24 12.60 -3.78 7.67
CA ILE A 24 14.03 -4.03 7.65
C ILE A 24 14.27 -5.54 7.75
N VAL A 25 15.02 -6.09 6.82
CA VAL A 25 15.42 -7.49 6.82
C VAL A 25 16.95 -7.55 7.00
N ASN A 26 17.37 -8.22 8.06
CA ASN A 26 18.78 -8.50 8.31
C ASN A 26 18.98 -10.01 8.52
N TRP A 27 19.71 -10.62 7.60
CA TRP A 27 20.06 -12.03 7.66
C TRP A 27 21.51 -12.22 7.26
N GLN A 28 22.37 -12.50 8.25
CA GLN A 28 23.81 -12.64 8.02
C GLN A 28 24.11 -13.69 6.93
N GLY A 29 24.91 -13.28 5.95
CA GLY A 29 25.30 -14.11 4.81
C GLY A 29 24.24 -14.29 3.73
N LYS A 30 23.03 -13.76 3.91
CA LYS A 30 21.94 -13.83 2.92
C LYS A 30 21.52 -12.46 2.40
N THR A 31 21.52 -11.43 3.25
CA THR A 31 21.18 -10.06 2.85
C THR A 31 22.43 -9.18 2.80
N ARG A 32 22.38 -8.14 1.96
CA ARG A 32 23.39 -7.08 1.87
C ARG A 32 22.74 -5.75 2.25
N ALA A 33 23.54 -4.82 2.78
CA ALA A 33 23.08 -3.46 3.05
C ALA A 33 22.64 -2.77 1.75
N LYS A 34 21.36 -2.56 1.57
CA LYS A 34 20.76 -1.83 0.44
C LYS A 34 19.35 -1.34 0.81
N GLU A 35 18.90 -0.31 0.11
CA GLU A 35 17.49 0.05 0.09
C GLU A 35 16.80 -0.63 -1.10
N SER A 36 15.54 -1.01 -0.93
CA SER A 36 14.72 -1.61 -1.98
C SER A 36 13.46 -0.77 -2.20
N THR A 37 13.04 -0.68 -3.46
CA THR A 37 11.78 -0.05 -3.88
C THR A 37 10.69 -1.08 -4.15
N ALA A 38 10.92 -2.35 -3.86
CA ALA A 38 9.94 -3.41 -4.04
C ALA A 38 8.69 -3.13 -3.20
N LEU A 39 7.53 -3.29 -3.82
CA LEU A 39 6.25 -3.20 -3.10
C LEU A 39 6.05 -4.47 -2.27
N VAL A 40 6.08 -4.32 -0.96
CA VAL A 40 5.85 -5.39 0.00
C VAL A 40 4.78 -4.98 1.02
N SER A 41 4.01 -5.94 1.50
CA SER A 41 2.94 -5.72 2.47
C SER A 41 3.07 -6.66 3.65
N GLN A 42 2.60 -6.24 4.82
CA GLN A 42 2.58 -7.09 6.01
C GLN A 42 1.72 -8.34 5.84
N ILE A 43 0.69 -8.30 4.99
CA ILE A 43 -0.13 -9.49 4.68
C ILE A 43 0.68 -10.61 4.03
N ASP A 44 1.83 -10.30 3.42
CA ASP A 44 2.72 -11.27 2.78
C ASP A 44 3.58 -12.07 3.75
N MET A 45 3.58 -11.69 5.03
CA MET A 45 4.42 -12.34 6.03
C MET A 45 4.10 -13.84 6.14
N LEU A 46 2.82 -14.21 6.12
CA LEU A 46 2.43 -15.60 6.30
C LEU A 46 2.96 -16.50 5.17
N ALA A 47 2.67 -16.18 3.92
CA ALA A 47 3.13 -16.97 2.78
C ALA A 47 4.67 -16.97 2.66
N THR A 48 5.30 -15.81 2.92
CA THR A 48 6.76 -15.68 2.84
C THR A 48 7.48 -16.49 3.92
N LEU A 49 6.99 -16.45 5.15
CA LEU A 49 7.58 -17.21 6.26
C LEU A 49 7.33 -18.72 6.09
N ALA A 50 6.15 -19.13 5.63
CA ALA A 50 5.86 -20.51 5.32
C ALA A 50 6.86 -21.08 4.29
N ARG A 51 7.06 -20.35 3.16
CA ARG A 51 8.09 -20.75 2.20
C ARG A 51 9.47 -20.82 2.82
N LEU A 52 9.83 -19.85 3.67
CA LEU A 52 11.14 -19.81 4.31
C LEU A 52 11.42 -21.05 5.16
N VAL A 53 10.41 -21.58 5.85
CA VAL A 53 10.52 -22.77 6.70
C VAL A 53 10.12 -24.07 6.00
N GLY A 54 9.79 -24.02 4.69
CA GLY A 54 9.45 -25.19 3.88
C GLY A 54 8.06 -25.78 4.20
N VAL A 55 7.12 -24.96 4.66
CA VAL A 55 5.74 -25.36 4.91
C VAL A 55 4.88 -24.97 3.70
N ASP A 56 4.17 -25.94 3.13
CA ASP A 56 3.17 -25.70 2.10
C ASP A 56 1.88 -25.17 2.74
N ILE A 57 1.44 -24.00 2.29
CA ILE A 57 0.16 -23.41 2.69
C ILE A 57 -0.75 -23.36 1.45
N SER A 58 -2.00 -23.78 1.61
CA SER A 58 -2.96 -23.71 0.51
C SER A 58 -3.37 -22.27 0.20
N VAL A 59 -3.64 -21.96 -1.08
CA VAL A 59 -4.11 -20.65 -1.51
C VAL A 59 -5.39 -20.22 -0.77
N LYS A 60 -6.22 -21.17 -0.34
CA LYS A 60 -7.45 -20.87 0.42
C LYS A 60 -7.18 -20.36 1.82
N GLU A 61 -6.07 -20.79 2.44
CA GLU A 61 -5.68 -20.35 3.79
C GLU A 61 -4.99 -19.00 3.78
N VAL A 62 -4.44 -18.57 2.64
CA VAL A 62 -3.66 -17.35 2.50
C VAL A 62 -4.07 -16.54 1.27
N ALA A 63 -5.37 -16.42 1.03
CA ALA A 63 -5.92 -15.83 -0.20
C ALA A 63 -5.26 -14.51 -0.63
N ASP A 64 -4.93 -13.64 0.33
CA ASP A 64 -4.33 -12.32 0.08
C ASP A 64 -2.81 -12.30 0.22
N SER A 65 -2.23 -13.30 0.89
CA SER A 65 -0.79 -13.36 1.16
C SER A 65 -0.04 -13.94 -0.02
N ARG A 66 1.05 -13.31 -0.42
CA ARG A 66 1.92 -13.76 -1.51
C ARG A 66 3.33 -13.95 -0.99
N ASP A 67 4.01 -14.97 -1.48
CA ASP A 67 5.43 -15.13 -1.19
C ASP A 67 6.25 -13.98 -1.78
N GLN A 68 6.96 -13.28 -0.92
CA GLN A 68 7.84 -12.15 -1.23
C GLN A 68 9.29 -12.41 -0.79
N LEU A 69 9.68 -13.66 -0.58
CA LEU A 69 11.01 -13.97 -0.05
C LEU A 69 12.14 -13.38 -0.90
N ASN A 70 12.01 -13.41 -2.22
CA ASN A 70 13.02 -12.82 -3.10
C ASN A 70 13.12 -11.30 -2.94
N ALA A 71 11.99 -10.62 -2.76
CA ALA A 71 11.97 -9.17 -2.50
C ALA A 71 12.58 -8.86 -1.13
N TRP A 72 12.28 -9.64 -0.09
CA TRP A 72 12.87 -9.48 1.24
C TRP A 72 14.37 -9.68 1.26
N LEU A 73 14.88 -10.63 0.47
CA LEU A 73 16.32 -10.87 0.36
C LEU A 73 17.05 -9.90 -0.62
N GLY A 74 16.30 -9.01 -1.27
CA GLY A 74 16.84 -8.04 -2.21
C GLY A 74 17.20 -8.62 -3.58
N HIS A 75 16.62 -9.76 -3.95
CA HIS A 75 16.81 -10.41 -5.25
C HIS A 75 15.74 -9.97 -6.27
N ASP A 76 14.61 -9.42 -5.81
CA ASP A 76 13.55 -8.86 -6.62
C ASP A 76 13.31 -7.40 -6.18
N GLU A 77 13.31 -6.47 -7.12
CA GLU A 77 13.09 -5.05 -6.87
C GLU A 77 11.68 -4.58 -7.24
N LYS A 78 10.84 -5.48 -7.72
CA LYS A 78 9.46 -5.20 -8.09
C LYS A 78 8.50 -5.46 -6.93
N GLY A 79 8.56 -6.65 -6.34
CA GLY A 79 7.60 -7.13 -5.36
C GLY A 79 6.20 -7.32 -5.95
N ARG A 80 5.17 -6.81 -5.31
CA ARG A 80 3.78 -6.81 -5.79
C ARG A 80 3.59 -5.84 -6.96
N ASP A 81 2.63 -6.12 -7.84
CA ASP A 81 2.18 -5.18 -8.87
C ASP A 81 1.44 -4.00 -8.25
N TYR A 82 0.66 -4.26 -7.22
CA TYR A 82 -0.07 -3.26 -6.43
C TYR A 82 -0.36 -3.75 -5.00
N ILE A 83 -0.68 -2.80 -4.14
CA ILE A 83 -1.15 -3.03 -2.77
C ILE A 83 -2.49 -2.32 -2.60
N ILE A 84 -3.48 -3.02 -2.05
CA ILE A 84 -4.72 -2.41 -1.58
C ILE A 84 -4.53 -1.99 -0.14
N GLY A 85 -4.75 -0.72 0.14
CA GLY A 85 -4.79 -0.18 1.49
C GLY A 85 -6.22 0.09 1.93
N ALA A 86 -6.49 -0.11 3.21
CA ALA A 86 -7.76 0.24 3.84
C ALA A 86 -7.49 1.12 5.06
N ALA A 87 -8.09 2.29 5.06
CA ALA A 87 -8.11 3.22 6.19
C ALA A 87 -9.54 3.77 6.33
N SER A 88 -9.74 5.08 6.25
CA SER A 88 -11.10 5.67 6.12
C SER A 88 -11.75 5.39 4.76
N THR A 89 -10.96 5.07 3.76
CA THR A 89 -11.35 4.67 2.41
C THR A 89 -10.32 3.71 1.82
N LEU A 90 -10.62 3.13 0.66
CA LEU A 90 -9.72 2.23 -0.03
C LEU A 90 -8.69 2.99 -0.88
N THR A 91 -7.51 2.40 -0.97
CA THR A 91 -6.43 2.92 -1.79
C THR A 91 -5.82 1.83 -2.66
N VAL A 92 -5.29 2.20 -3.82
CA VAL A 92 -4.43 1.36 -4.64
C VAL A 92 -3.07 2.03 -4.73
N LEU A 93 -2.05 1.33 -4.31
CA LEU A 93 -0.66 1.73 -4.47
C LEU A 93 0.01 0.83 -5.49
N THR A 94 0.56 1.42 -6.54
CA THR A 94 1.53 0.81 -7.46
C THR A 94 2.90 1.43 -7.23
N ARG A 95 3.91 0.99 -7.96
CA ARG A 95 5.24 1.61 -7.89
C ARG A 95 5.26 3.09 -8.30
N HIS A 96 4.34 3.48 -9.19
CA HIS A 96 4.32 4.84 -9.78
C HIS A 96 3.16 5.67 -9.23
N TRP A 97 1.99 5.08 -9.06
CA TRP A 97 0.77 5.79 -8.75
C TRP A 97 0.16 5.36 -7.43
N LYS A 98 -0.40 6.31 -6.71
CA LYS A 98 -1.33 6.03 -5.63
C LYS A 98 -2.68 6.67 -5.92
N TYR A 99 -3.70 5.84 -5.86
CA TYR A 99 -5.09 6.24 -5.99
C TYR A 99 -5.80 6.10 -4.65
N ILE A 100 -6.60 7.10 -4.28
CA ILE A 100 -7.48 7.07 -3.11
C ILE A 100 -8.91 7.20 -3.60
N GLU A 101 -9.77 6.24 -3.21
CA GLU A 101 -11.17 6.18 -3.63
C GLU A 101 -11.96 7.34 -3.01
N PRO A 102 -12.91 7.98 -3.74
CA PRO A 102 -13.79 9.02 -3.20
C PRO A 102 -14.50 8.59 -1.92
N ASN A 103 -14.52 9.49 -0.94
CA ASN A 103 -15.17 9.26 0.33
C ASN A 103 -15.68 10.59 0.91
N ASN A 104 -16.92 10.60 1.41
CA ASN A 104 -17.57 11.77 2.00
C ASN A 104 -17.33 11.91 3.53
N GLY A 105 -16.39 11.16 4.11
CA GLY A 105 -16.00 11.30 5.51
C GLY A 105 -15.30 12.64 5.81
N GLY A 106 -15.08 12.93 7.09
CA GLY A 106 -14.35 14.12 7.51
C GLY A 106 -12.91 14.12 6.99
N SER A 107 -12.43 15.27 6.53
CA SER A 107 -11.06 15.40 6.01
C SER A 107 -10.00 15.29 7.11
N TYR A 108 -10.36 15.55 8.36
CA TYR A 108 -9.49 15.49 9.53
C TYR A 108 -10.08 14.67 10.67
N ASN A 109 -9.22 13.97 11.40
CA ASN A 109 -9.58 13.36 12.66
C ASN A 109 -9.73 14.48 13.73
N PRO A 110 -10.91 14.64 14.37
CA PRO A 110 -11.16 15.77 15.28
C PRO A 110 -10.34 15.69 16.57
N LEU A 111 -9.88 14.50 16.98
CA LEU A 111 -9.11 14.32 18.22
C LEU A 111 -7.62 14.60 18.04
N THR A 112 -7.08 14.29 16.88
CA THR A 112 -5.63 14.32 16.62
C THR A 112 -5.24 15.40 15.62
N ASN A 113 -6.22 16.04 14.98
CA ASN A 113 -6.04 16.95 13.85
C ASN A 113 -5.18 16.33 12.72
N THR A 114 -5.31 15.00 12.56
CA THR A 114 -4.62 14.27 11.51
C THR A 114 -5.46 14.27 10.25
N GLU A 115 -4.86 14.58 9.13
CA GLU A 115 -5.49 14.55 7.81
C GLU A 115 -5.77 13.11 7.40
N LEU A 116 -7.03 12.79 7.06
CA LEU A 116 -7.48 11.41 6.81
C LEU A 116 -7.41 10.98 5.35
N GLY A 117 -7.33 11.91 4.42
CA GLY A 117 -7.34 11.61 2.99
C GLY A 117 -8.74 11.41 2.40
N ASN A 118 -9.81 11.77 3.12
CA ASN A 118 -11.17 11.74 2.59
C ASN A 118 -11.40 12.97 1.69
N ASP A 119 -11.87 12.72 0.47
CA ASP A 119 -12.30 13.74 -0.51
C ASP A 119 -13.43 13.14 -1.36
N PRO A 120 -14.50 13.87 -1.69
CA PRO A 120 -15.57 13.37 -2.57
C PRO A 120 -15.13 13.17 -4.02
N ARG A 121 -13.96 13.62 -4.39
CA ARG A 121 -13.38 13.47 -5.74
C ARG A 121 -12.35 12.35 -5.75
N ASP A 122 -12.07 11.83 -6.94
CA ASP A 122 -10.93 10.96 -7.18
C ASP A 122 -9.62 11.65 -6.81
N GLN A 123 -8.73 10.94 -6.13
CA GLN A 123 -7.39 11.40 -5.84
C GLN A 123 -6.37 10.46 -6.48
N LEU A 124 -5.42 11.03 -7.21
CA LEU A 124 -4.31 10.32 -7.84
C LEU A 124 -3.02 11.09 -7.61
N TYR A 125 -1.99 10.40 -7.14
CA TYR A 125 -0.68 10.98 -6.84
C TYR A 125 0.42 10.23 -7.58
N ASP A 126 1.39 11.00 -8.13
CA ASP A 126 2.60 10.46 -8.73
C ASP A 126 3.65 10.19 -7.64
N MET A 127 3.82 8.92 -7.29
CA MET A 127 4.70 8.52 -6.19
C MET A 127 6.20 8.63 -6.53
N MET A 128 6.54 8.90 -7.79
CA MET A 128 7.93 9.14 -8.19
C MET A 128 8.35 10.57 -7.90
N ASP A 129 7.45 11.53 -8.14
CA ASP A 129 7.73 12.96 -8.03
C ASP A 129 7.10 13.60 -6.79
N ASP A 130 5.93 13.10 -6.35
CA ASP A 130 5.17 13.62 -5.21
C ASP A 130 4.92 12.55 -4.13
N ARG A 131 5.96 12.13 -3.44
CA ARG A 131 5.84 11.18 -2.31
C ARG A 131 5.07 11.75 -1.11
N GLY A 132 4.86 13.05 -1.10
CA GLY A 132 4.09 13.77 -0.08
C GLY A 132 2.60 13.81 -0.34
N GLU A 133 2.15 13.38 -1.52
CA GLU A 133 0.72 13.34 -1.90
C GLU A 133 0.04 14.73 -1.80
N TYR A 134 0.74 15.79 -2.28
CA TYR A 134 0.24 17.16 -2.21
C TYR A 134 -0.45 17.61 -3.51
N ASP A 135 -0.08 17.02 -4.66
CA ASP A 135 -0.61 17.40 -5.98
C ASP A 135 -1.53 16.31 -6.54
N ASN A 136 -2.84 16.55 -6.45
CA ASN A 136 -3.83 15.63 -7.01
C ASN A 136 -3.92 15.77 -8.53
N VAL A 137 -3.31 14.86 -9.26
CA VAL A 137 -3.25 14.85 -10.72
C VAL A 137 -4.37 14.03 -11.40
N ALA A 138 -5.40 13.61 -10.67
CA ALA A 138 -6.49 12.78 -11.19
C ALA A 138 -7.18 13.39 -12.42
N GLY A 139 -7.41 14.70 -12.40
CA GLY A 139 -8.06 15.42 -13.52
C GLY A 139 -7.28 15.35 -14.84
N GLY A 140 -5.95 15.33 -14.77
CA GLY A 140 -5.07 15.23 -15.93
C GLY A 140 -4.81 13.79 -16.41
N ASN A 141 -5.18 12.78 -15.60
CA ASN A 141 -4.83 11.38 -15.84
C ASN A 141 -6.04 10.42 -15.83
N PRO A 142 -7.11 10.67 -16.60
CA PRO A 142 -8.35 9.90 -16.50
C PRO A 142 -8.19 8.41 -16.85
N LEU A 143 -7.24 8.05 -17.70
CA LEU A 143 -6.96 6.66 -18.04
C LEU A 143 -6.32 5.91 -16.88
N VAL A 144 -5.41 6.56 -16.14
CA VAL A 144 -4.78 5.97 -14.94
C VAL A 144 -5.82 5.80 -13.84
N VAL A 145 -6.66 6.82 -13.59
CA VAL A 145 -7.76 6.72 -12.63
C VAL A 145 -8.69 5.55 -12.96
N ARG A 146 -9.06 5.38 -14.25
CA ARG A 146 -9.89 4.25 -14.67
C ARG A 146 -9.20 2.90 -14.41
N PHE A 147 -7.92 2.79 -14.71
CA PHE A 147 -7.14 1.57 -14.44
C PHE A 147 -7.10 1.24 -12.94
N MET A 148 -6.87 2.22 -12.09
CA MET A 148 -6.84 2.03 -10.63
C MET A 148 -8.21 1.63 -10.07
N LYS A 149 -9.28 2.23 -10.57
CA LYS A 149 -10.66 1.85 -10.23
C LYS A 149 -10.98 0.42 -10.65
N GLU A 150 -10.47 -0.02 -11.79
CA GLU A 150 -10.67 -1.40 -12.25
C GLU A 150 -9.99 -2.40 -11.31
N ILE A 151 -8.76 -2.12 -10.87
CA ILE A 151 -8.09 -2.93 -9.84
C ILE A 151 -8.97 -3.05 -8.58
N LEU A 152 -9.48 -1.90 -8.06
CA LEU A 152 -10.35 -1.94 -6.88
C LEU A 152 -11.63 -2.74 -7.12
N ARG A 153 -12.24 -2.60 -8.29
CA ARG A 153 -13.46 -3.32 -8.65
C ARG A 153 -13.21 -4.83 -8.66
N GLU A 154 -12.10 -5.27 -9.24
CA GLU A 154 -11.72 -6.68 -9.28
C GLU A 154 -11.43 -7.24 -7.89
N GLU A 155 -10.72 -6.49 -7.05
CA GLU A 155 -10.43 -6.92 -5.68
C GLU A 155 -11.70 -6.99 -4.81
N LYS A 156 -12.58 -6.00 -4.92
CA LYS A 156 -13.92 -6.04 -4.26
C LYS A 156 -14.75 -7.26 -4.70
N ALA A 157 -14.70 -7.62 -5.99
CA ALA A 157 -15.45 -8.75 -6.54
C ALA A 157 -14.92 -10.12 -6.05
N LYS A 158 -13.65 -10.20 -5.66
CA LYS A 158 -13.07 -11.44 -5.08
C LYS A 158 -13.58 -11.75 -3.67
N GLY A 159 -14.30 -10.84 -3.04
CA GLY A 159 -14.81 -10.99 -1.67
C GLY A 159 -13.70 -11.07 -0.62
N ILE A 160 -12.51 -10.63 -0.95
CA ILE A 160 -11.34 -10.72 -0.10
C ILE A 160 -11.38 -9.60 0.93
N GLY A 161 -11.71 -9.93 2.17
CA GLY A 161 -11.41 -9.11 3.35
C GLY A 161 -12.28 -7.89 3.59
N MET A 162 -13.49 -7.80 3.05
CA MET A 162 -14.35 -6.62 3.24
C MET A 162 -15.79 -6.90 3.69
N GLU A 163 -16.00 -7.92 4.52
CA GLU A 163 -17.10 -7.87 5.47
C GLU A 163 -16.58 -7.17 6.74
N LEU A 164 -16.79 -5.87 6.82
CA LEU A 164 -16.72 -5.09 8.06
C LEU A 164 -18.09 -5.03 8.70
#